data_b69a0016526d9fb008ed1ed778174bc6
#
_entry.id   b69a0016526d9fb008ed1ed778174bc6
#
_cell.length_a   1.000
_cell.length_b   1.000
_cell.length_c   1.000
_cell.angle_alpha   90.00
_cell.angle_beta   90.00
_cell.angle_gamma   90.00
#
_symmetry.space_group_name_H-M   'P 1'
#
loop_
_entity.id
_entity.type
_entity.pdbx_description
1 polymer ?
#
loop_
_entity_poly.entity_id
_entity_poly.type
_entity_poly.pdbx_seq_one_letter_code
_entity_poly.pdbx_strand_id
1 'polypeptide(L)'
;MAGKKSVIGYEGDHLTLDQFAKLNSALEPDSTINLSIPIMQQRMHKSPAEITLIREAARIADIGGYAVKDAIREGQREIDIAMAGRNAMELEIANAFPDAEYRDTWVWFQSGINTDGAHNPKTNRVLKKGDILSLNTFPMISGYYTALERTMFVEEVDDESLKAWEANINVHKRGLELIKP
;
A
#
# COMPACT_ATOMS: atom_id res chain seq x y z
N MET A 1 19.82 -49.32 -2.55
CA MET A 1 18.96 -48.36 -3.30
C MET A 1 19.69 -47.03 -3.25
N ALA A 2 20.13 -46.49 -4.37
CA ALA A 2 20.73 -45.15 -4.37
C ALA A 2 19.61 -44.14 -3.96
N GLY A 3 19.77 -43.54 -2.79
CA GLY A 3 18.82 -42.56 -2.30
C GLY A 3 18.64 -41.43 -3.33
N LYS A 4 17.39 -41.04 -3.59
CA LYS A 4 17.09 -39.84 -4.39
C LYS A 4 17.77 -38.67 -3.72
N LYS A 5 18.67 -37.97 -4.45
CA LYS A 5 19.23 -36.71 -3.97
C LYS A 5 18.11 -35.72 -3.67
N SER A 6 18.10 -35.21 -2.44
CA SER A 6 17.13 -34.21 -2.02
C SER A 6 17.70 -32.81 -2.26
N VAL A 7 16.95 -31.98 -3.01
CA VAL A 7 17.31 -30.57 -3.24
C VAL A 7 16.19 -29.72 -2.64
N ILE A 8 16.54 -28.78 -1.78
CA ILE A 8 15.56 -27.88 -1.15
C ILE A 8 15.74 -26.47 -1.70
N GLY A 9 14.65 -25.93 -2.24
CA GLY A 9 14.55 -24.51 -2.58
C GLY A 9 14.13 -23.70 -1.36
N TYR A 10 14.72 -22.50 -1.20
CA TYR A 10 14.38 -21.58 -0.11
C TYR A 10 14.37 -20.13 -0.60
N GLU A 11 13.59 -19.28 0.05
CA GLU A 11 13.56 -17.82 -0.19
C GLU A 11 14.53 -17.16 0.81
N GLY A 12 15.76 -16.90 0.35
CA GLY A 12 16.84 -16.37 1.18
C GLY A 12 16.68 -14.92 1.63
N ASP A 13 15.78 -14.18 1.00
CA ASP A 13 15.38 -12.83 1.36
C ASP A 13 14.28 -12.77 2.44
N HIS A 14 13.66 -13.93 2.77
CA HIS A 14 12.60 -14.04 3.76
C HIS A 14 13.02 -14.87 4.99
N LEU A 15 13.88 -15.87 4.81
CA LEU A 15 14.35 -16.70 5.93
C LEU A 15 15.47 -16.01 6.71
N THR A 16 15.36 -16.04 8.04
CA THR A 16 16.50 -15.70 8.88
C THR A 16 17.58 -16.78 8.83
N LEU A 17 18.83 -16.41 9.15
CA LEU A 17 19.93 -17.37 9.21
C LEU A 17 19.65 -18.52 10.19
N ASP A 18 19.01 -18.23 11.33
CA ASP A 18 18.63 -19.24 12.33
C ASP A 18 17.58 -20.21 11.79
N GLN A 19 16.55 -19.69 11.10
CA GLN A 19 15.53 -20.53 10.46
C GLN A 19 16.12 -21.44 9.38
N PHE A 20 17.02 -20.88 8.54
CA PHE A 20 17.70 -21.66 7.52
C PHE A 20 18.59 -22.74 8.12
N ALA A 21 19.36 -22.44 9.18
CA ALA A 21 20.18 -23.43 9.87
C ALA A 21 19.35 -24.57 10.48
N LYS A 22 18.21 -24.25 11.11
CA LYS A 22 17.28 -25.26 11.66
C LYS A 22 16.69 -26.14 10.57
N LEU A 23 16.25 -25.56 9.45
CA LEU A 23 15.73 -26.32 8.31
C LEU A 23 16.79 -27.27 7.74
N ASN A 24 17.98 -26.75 7.51
CA ASN A 24 19.10 -27.51 6.96
C ASN A 24 19.52 -28.67 7.87
N SER A 25 19.55 -28.45 9.18
CA SER A 25 19.85 -29.48 10.18
C SER A 25 18.75 -30.54 10.29
N ALA A 26 17.48 -30.14 10.17
CA ALA A 26 16.35 -31.06 10.31
C ALA A 26 16.10 -31.92 9.06
N LEU A 27 16.40 -31.39 7.88
CA LEU A 27 16.08 -32.04 6.60
C LEU A 27 17.31 -32.66 5.92
N GLU A 28 18.51 -32.32 6.36
CA GLU A 28 19.80 -32.83 5.85
C GLU A 28 19.84 -32.98 4.31
N PRO A 29 19.52 -31.90 3.53
CA PRO A 29 19.45 -32.02 2.09
C PRO A 29 20.82 -32.18 1.47
N ASP A 30 20.91 -32.86 0.33
CA ASP A 30 22.14 -32.98 -0.47
C ASP A 30 22.62 -31.62 -1.01
N SER A 31 21.66 -30.72 -1.29
CA SER A 31 21.95 -29.33 -1.70
C SER A 31 20.75 -28.40 -1.47
N THR A 32 21.03 -27.11 -1.45
CA THR A 32 20.01 -26.05 -1.34
C THR A 32 20.13 -25.06 -2.49
N ILE A 33 19.02 -24.49 -2.92
CA ILE A 33 18.96 -23.49 -4.00
C ILE A 33 18.14 -22.28 -3.51
N ASN A 34 18.73 -21.09 -3.63
CA ASN A 34 17.98 -19.86 -3.35
C ASN A 34 17.03 -19.55 -4.51
N LEU A 35 15.72 -19.50 -4.24
CA LEU A 35 14.64 -19.29 -5.18
C LEU A 35 14.03 -17.89 -5.10
N SER A 36 14.60 -16.94 -4.31
CA SER A 36 14.05 -15.60 -4.14
C SER A 36 13.77 -14.90 -5.47
N ILE A 37 14.75 -14.88 -6.39
CA ILE A 37 14.57 -14.23 -7.69
C ILE A 37 13.54 -14.94 -8.58
N PRO A 38 13.59 -16.27 -8.82
CA PRO A 38 12.57 -16.97 -9.60
C PRO A 38 11.15 -16.79 -9.05
N ILE A 39 10.96 -16.86 -7.73
CA ILE A 39 9.66 -16.67 -7.08
C ILE A 39 9.18 -15.22 -7.28
N MET A 40 10.06 -14.23 -7.08
CA MET A 40 9.73 -12.83 -7.33
C MET A 40 9.30 -12.60 -8.78
N GLN A 41 10.01 -13.16 -9.75
CA GLN A 41 9.64 -13.06 -11.18
C GLN A 41 8.29 -13.70 -11.47
N GLN A 42 7.99 -14.85 -10.87
CA GLN A 42 6.69 -15.50 -10.98
C GLN A 42 5.57 -14.61 -10.43
N ARG A 43 5.78 -13.98 -9.28
CA ARG A 43 4.81 -13.06 -8.64
C ARG A 43 4.57 -11.76 -9.42
N MET A 44 5.46 -11.35 -10.33
CA MET A 44 5.23 -10.21 -11.23
C MET A 44 4.09 -10.46 -12.22
N HIS A 45 3.83 -11.71 -12.58
CA HIS A 45 2.74 -12.11 -13.46
C HIS A 45 1.52 -12.53 -12.63
N LYS A 46 0.43 -11.79 -12.77
CA LYS A 46 -0.81 -12.03 -12.02
C LYS A 46 -1.79 -12.86 -12.84
N SER A 47 -2.39 -13.86 -12.22
CA SER A 47 -3.52 -14.59 -12.78
C SER A 47 -4.78 -13.73 -12.88
N PRO A 48 -5.80 -14.11 -13.65
CA PRO A 48 -7.08 -13.39 -13.71
C PRO A 48 -7.76 -13.24 -12.33
N ALA A 49 -7.65 -14.24 -11.46
CA ALA A 49 -8.21 -14.19 -10.10
C ALA A 49 -7.50 -13.14 -9.24
N GLU A 50 -6.16 -13.08 -9.29
CA GLU A 50 -5.36 -12.07 -8.59
C GLU A 50 -5.66 -10.66 -9.10
N ILE A 51 -5.83 -10.49 -10.41
CA ILE A 51 -6.22 -9.20 -11.01
C ILE A 51 -7.59 -8.76 -10.51
N THR A 52 -8.55 -9.68 -10.39
CA THR A 52 -9.88 -9.38 -9.84
C THR A 52 -9.77 -8.90 -8.40
N LEU A 53 -8.98 -9.58 -7.58
CA LEU A 53 -8.74 -9.20 -6.19
C LEU A 53 -8.09 -7.81 -6.07
N ILE A 54 -7.09 -7.53 -6.90
CA ILE A 54 -6.42 -6.22 -6.93
C ILE A 54 -7.39 -5.11 -7.34
N ARG A 55 -8.30 -5.36 -8.28
CA ARG A 55 -9.33 -4.38 -8.67
C ARG A 55 -10.30 -4.08 -7.53
N GLU A 56 -10.74 -5.09 -6.81
CA GLU A 56 -11.60 -4.90 -5.64
C GLU A 56 -10.86 -4.16 -4.52
N ALA A 57 -9.60 -4.48 -4.27
CA ALA A 57 -8.77 -3.74 -3.31
C ALA A 57 -8.61 -2.27 -3.72
N ALA A 58 -8.45 -1.97 -5.03
CA ALA A 58 -8.41 -0.59 -5.52
C ALA A 58 -9.75 0.15 -5.29
N ARG A 59 -10.89 -0.53 -5.51
CA ARG A 59 -12.23 0.03 -5.18
C ARG A 59 -12.34 0.38 -3.68
N ILE A 60 -11.80 -0.46 -2.81
CA ILE A 60 -11.81 -0.21 -1.37
C ILE A 60 -10.87 0.95 -1.00
N ALA A 61 -9.73 1.08 -1.69
CA ALA A 61 -8.87 2.25 -1.51
C ALA A 61 -9.61 3.55 -1.86
N ASP A 62 -10.42 3.55 -2.93
CA ASP A 62 -11.26 4.69 -3.30
C ASP A 62 -12.30 5.02 -2.20
N ILE A 63 -12.95 4.00 -1.62
CA ILE A 63 -13.88 4.19 -0.49
C ILE A 63 -13.19 4.88 0.68
N GLY A 64 -11.98 4.43 1.05
CA GLY A 64 -11.17 5.09 2.05
C GLY A 64 -10.84 6.53 1.69
N GLY A 65 -10.46 6.77 0.44
CA GLY A 65 -10.14 8.09 -0.08
C GLY A 65 -11.33 9.06 -0.03
N TYR A 66 -12.52 8.61 -0.41
CA TYR A 66 -13.74 9.40 -0.30
C TYR A 66 -14.11 9.71 1.15
N ALA A 67 -14.00 8.74 2.06
CA ALA A 67 -14.25 8.96 3.48
C ALA A 67 -13.28 9.99 4.09
N VAL A 68 -12.01 9.96 3.70
CA VAL A 68 -11.04 11.00 4.08
C VAL A 68 -11.45 12.36 3.52
N LYS A 69 -11.74 12.45 2.22
CA LYS A 69 -12.16 13.69 1.57
C LYS A 69 -13.37 14.30 2.27
N ASP A 70 -14.36 13.49 2.60
CA ASP A 70 -15.59 13.94 3.25
C ASP A 70 -15.39 14.36 4.72
N ALA A 71 -14.29 13.91 5.35
CA ALA A 71 -13.91 14.32 6.70
C ALA A 71 -13.04 15.59 6.74
N ILE A 72 -12.45 16.01 5.60
CA ILE A 72 -11.57 17.19 5.53
C ILE A 72 -12.40 18.46 5.78
N ARG A 73 -12.02 19.22 6.83
CA ARG A 73 -12.50 20.57 7.11
C ARG A 73 -11.53 21.26 8.06
N GLU A 74 -11.48 22.58 8.00
CA GLU A 74 -10.73 23.37 8.97
C GLU A 74 -11.12 23.00 10.41
N GLY A 75 -10.15 22.96 11.30
CA GLY A 75 -10.34 22.63 12.72
C GLY A 75 -10.35 21.14 13.05
N GLN A 76 -10.36 20.23 12.07
CA GLN A 76 -10.20 18.78 12.31
C GLN A 76 -8.75 18.40 12.48
N ARG A 77 -8.48 17.32 13.23
CA ARG A 77 -7.12 16.78 13.40
C ARG A 77 -6.80 15.76 12.31
N GLU A 78 -5.52 15.70 11.90
CA GLU A 78 -5.03 14.69 10.96
C GLU A 78 -5.44 13.27 11.33
N ILE A 79 -5.30 12.90 12.61
CA ILE A 79 -5.62 11.55 13.09
C ILE A 79 -7.11 11.21 12.93
N ASP A 80 -8.01 12.15 13.19
CA ASP A 80 -9.44 11.90 13.08
C ASP A 80 -9.87 11.67 11.62
N ILE A 81 -9.30 12.47 10.71
CA ILE A 81 -9.51 12.33 9.27
C ILE A 81 -8.94 10.99 8.75
N ALA A 82 -7.72 10.63 9.16
CA ALA A 82 -7.12 9.35 8.79
C ALA A 82 -7.95 8.16 9.28
N MET A 83 -8.49 8.23 10.49
CA MET A 83 -9.33 7.17 11.05
C MET A 83 -10.68 7.03 10.33
N ALA A 84 -11.24 8.12 9.80
CA ALA A 84 -12.45 8.05 8.96
C ALA A 84 -12.22 7.16 7.72
N GLY A 85 -11.10 7.37 7.02
CA GLY A 85 -10.73 6.55 5.86
C GLY A 85 -10.43 5.10 6.24
N ARG A 86 -9.67 4.88 7.31
CA ARG A 86 -9.36 3.54 7.78
C ARG A 86 -10.61 2.75 8.14
N ASN A 87 -11.50 3.34 8.94
CA ASN A 87 -12.74 2.70 9.35
C ASN A 87 -13.62 2.33 8.16
N ALA A 88 -13.71 3.20 7.15
CA ALA A 88 -14.49 2.92 5.94
C ALA A 88 -13.93 1.71 5.16
N MET A 89 -12.61 1.62 5.01
CA MET A 89 -11.97 0.47 4.36
C MET A 89 -12.16 -0.82 5.15
N GLU A 90 -11.95 -0.80 6.48
CA GLU A 90 -12.13 -1.99 7.33
C GLU A 90 -13.56 -2.55 7.26
N LEU A 91 -14.56 -1.67 7.35
CA LEU A 91 -15.97 -2.07 7.25
C LEU A 91 -16.29 -2.67 5.89
N GLU A 92 -15.79 -2.07 4.81
CA GLU A 92 -16.01 -2.59 3.46
C GLU A 92 -15.32 -3.94 3.24
N ILE A 93 -14.08 -4.10 3.72
CA ILE A 93 -13.38 -5.38 3.65
C ILE A 93 -14.15 -6.46 4.42
N ALA A 94 -14.63 -6.13 5.61
CA ALA A 94 -15.39 -7.08 6.42
C ALA A 94 -16.70 -7.53 5.74
N ASN A 95 -17.34 -6.63 4.98
CA ASN A 95 -18.56 -6.94 4.24
C ASN A 95 -18.31 -7.70 2.94
N ALA A 96 -17.33 -7.25 2.15
CA ALA A 96 -17.06 -7.80 0.82
C ALA A 96 -16.21 -9.09 0.85
N PHE A 97 -15.35 -9.22 1.87
CA PHE A 97 -14.39 -10.32 2.02
C PHE A 97 -14.39 -10.87 3.45
N PRO A 98 -15.53 -11.41 3.95
CA PRO A 98 -15.66 -11.87 5.34
C PRO A 98 -14.65 -12.97 5.69
N ASP A 99 -14.25 -13.78 4.71
CA ASP A 99 -13.34 -14.92 4.89
C ASP A 99 -11.87 -14.56 4.61
N ALA A 100 -11.53 -13.28 4.37
CA ALA A 100 -10.15 -12.88 4.16
C ALA A 100 -9.34 -12.97 5.46
N GLU A 101 -8.43 -13.96 5.55
CA GLU A 101 -7.56 -14.16 6.72
C GLU A 101 -6.47 -13.08 6.82
N TYR A 102 -5.88 -12.71 5.68
CA TYR A 102 -4.85 -11.68 5.59
C TYR A 102 -5.45 -10.38 5.08
N ARG A 103 -5.67 -9.45 6.00
CA ARG A 103 -6.15 -8.12 5.69
C ARG A 103 -5.44 -7.07 6.55
N ASP A 104 -5.24 -5.90 5.97
CA ASP A 104 -4.68 -4.74 6.65
C ASP A 104 -5.18 -3.45 6.00
N THR A 105 -5.16 -2.35 6.74
CA THR A 105 -5.53 -1.05 6.24
C THR A 105 -4.65 0.04 6.82
N TRP A 106 -4.04 0.81 5.93
CA TRP A 106 -3.22 1.96 6.29
C TRP A 106 -3.80 3.22 5.68
N VAL A 107 -3.82 4.28 6.46
CA VAL A 107 -4.08 5.62 5.96
C VAL A 107 -2.97 6.51 6.47
N TRP A 108 -2.27 7.15 5.56
CA TRP A 108 -1.37 8.24 5.86
C TRP A 108 -2.02 9.53 5.38
N PHE A 109 -2.16 10.46 6.30
CA PHE A 109 -2.78 11.75 6.04
C PHE A 109 -1.98 12.83 6.77
N GLN A 110 -1.44 13.76 6.00
CA GLN A 110 -0.62 14.83 6.50
C GLN A 110 -1.16 16.17 6.02
N SER A 111 -0.87 17.24 6.76
CA SER A 111 -1.32 18.57 6.45
C SER A 111 -0.23 19.63 6.68
N GLY A 112 -0.19 20.63 5.81
CA GLY A 112 0.73 21.77 5.93
C GLY A 112 2.18 21.33 6.11
N ILE A 113 2.84 21.76 7.19
CA ILE A 113 4.25 21.47 7.47
C ILE A 113 4.56 19.96 7.54
N ASN A 114 3.58 19.13 7.87
CA ASN A 114 3.78 17.67 7.96
C ASN A 114 3.84 16.99 6.58
N THR A 115 3.65 17.73 5.48
CA THR A 115 3.77 17.20 4.10
C THR A 115 5.18 17.28 3.54
N ASP A 116 6.18 17.62 4.34
CA ASP A 116 7.60 17.69 3.95
C ASP A 116 8.23 16.32 3.67
N GLY A 117 7.57 15.23 4.08
CA GLY A 117 7.92 13.86 3.79
C GLY A 117 6.75 13.07 3.23
N ALA A 118 7.01 12.14 2.29
CA ALA A 118 5.98 11.38 1.60
C ALA A 118 5.13 10.53 2.55
N HIS A 119 5.71 10.05 3.64
CA HIS A 119 5.08 9.09 4.57
C HIS A 119 5.32 9.46 6.03
N ASN A 120 5.11 10.72 6.38
CA ASN A 120 5.17 11.13 7.77
C ASN A 120 3.98 10.56 8.57
N PRO A 121 4.18 10.24 9.86
CA PRO A 121 3.09 9.78 10.71
C PRO A 121 1.97 10.83 10.80
N LYS A 122 0.73 10.36 10.82
CA LYS A 122 -0.42 11.19 11.15
C LYS A 122 -0.33 11.67 12.59
N THR A 123 -0.62 12.96 12.82
CA THR A 123 -0.45 13.62 14.11
C THR A 123 -1.76 14.18 14.66
N ASN A 124 -1.68 14.89 15.78
CA ASN A 124 -2.78 15.68 16.32
C ASN A 124 -2.82 17.11 15.74
N ARG A 125 -2.04 17.41 14.69
CA ARG A 125 -2.10 18.71 14.05
C ARG A 125 -3.52 19.00 13.58
N VAL A 126 -3.97 20.21 13.85
CA VAL A 126 -5.28 20.71 13.43
C VAL A 126 -5.15 21.38 12.06
N LEU A 127 -6.01 21.02 11.13
CA LEU A 127 -6.05 21.57 9.79
C LEU A 127 -6.42 23.04 9.80
N LYS A 128 -5.75 23.80 8.95
CA LYS A 128 -6.01 25.22 8.70
C LYS A 128 -6.40 25.42 7.24
N LYS A 129 -7.21 26.43 6.98
CA LYS A 129 -7.50 26.89 5.63
C LYS A 129 -6.21 27.18 4.87
N GLY A 130 -6.12 26.77 3.61
CA GLY A 130 -4.93 26.86 2.77
C GLY A 130 -3.87 25.78 2.96
N ASP A 131 -4.04 24.87 3.96
CA ASP A 131 -3.10 23.74 4.11
C ASP A 131 -3.11 22.84 2.86
N ILE A 132 -1.93 22.52 2.37
CA ILE A 132 -1.72 21.39 1.46
C ILE A 132 -1.88 20.09 2.23
N LEU A 133 -2.50 19.10 1.59
CA LEU A 133 -2.81 17.80 2.18
C LEU A 133 -2.23 16.68 1.32
N SER A 134 -1.61 15.70 1.98
CA SER A 134 -1.20 14.44 1.36
C SER A 134 -2.01 13.30 1.93
N LEU A 135 -2.69 12.57 1.06
CA LEU A 135 -3.48 11.40 1.40
C LEU A 135 -2.90 10.15 0.74
N ASN A 136 -2.75 9.11 1.54
CA ASN A 136 -2.43 7.76 1.05
C ASN A 136 -3.34 6.75 1.74
N THR A 137 -4.05 5.92 0.98
CA THR A 137 -4.84 4.79 1.50
C THR A 137 -4.29 3.48 0.94
N PHE A 138 -4.07 2.51 1.81
CA PHE A 138 -3.46 1.22 1.47
C PHE A 138 -4.27 0.08 2.08
N PRO A 139 -5.34 -0.40 1.44
CA PRO A 139 -5.97 -1.64 1.83
C PRO A 139 -5.17 -2.84 1.33
N MET A 140 -5.12 -3.89 2.15
CA MET A 140 -4.62 -5.21 1.78
C MET A 140 -5.73 -6.25 1.95
N ILE A 141 -5.94 -7.06 0.92
CA ILE A 141 -6.89 -8.16 0.94
C ILE A 141 -6.17 -9.42 0.47
N SER A 142 -6.17 -10.46 1.29
CA SER A 142 -5.52 -11.75 0.98
C SER A 142 -4.07 -11.60 0.52
N GLY A 143 -3.31 -10.65 1.12
CA GLY A 143 -1.91 -10.38 0.81
C GLY A 143 -1.65 -9.42 -0.35
N TYR A 144 -2.68 -8.88 -1.01
CA TYR A 144 -2.55 -7.92 -2.11
C TYR A 144 -2.85 -6.50 -1.65
N TYR A 145 -1.81 -5.65 -1.66
CA TYR A 145 -1.95 -4.21 -1.42
C TYR A 145 -2.33 -3.47 -2.68
N THR A 146 -3.14 -2.44 -2.50
CA THR A 146 -3.32 -1.36 -3.48
C THR A 146 -3.07 -0.02 -2.83
N ALA A 147 -2.88 1.02 -3.63
CA ALA A 147 -2.62 2.36 -3.16
C ALA A 147 -3.50 3.37 -3.89
N LEU A 148 -4.04 4.33 -3.15
CA LEU A 148 -4.59 5.57 -3.67
C LEU A 148 -3.83 6.72 -3.04
N GLU A 149 -3.24 7.59 -3.84
CA GLU A 149 -2.51 8.76 -3.37
C GLU A 149 -3.09 10.02 -3.99
N ARG A 150 -3.35 11.04 -3.17
CA ARG A 150 -3.93 12.31 -3.63
C ARG A 150 -3.33 13.48 -2.87
N THR A 151 -3.08 14.57 -3.62
CA THR A 151 -2.82 15.89 -3.06
C THR A 151 -4.11 16.70 -3.10
N MET A 152 -4.43 17.35 -2.01
CA MET A 152 -5.63 18.19 -1.85
C MET A 152 -5.28 19.48 -1.10
N PHE A 153 -6.24 20.36 -0.95
CA PHE A 153 -6.09 21.62 -0.21
C PHE A 153 -7.32 21.84 0.66
N VAL A 154 -7.15 22.53 1.77
CA VAL A 154 -8.25 22.93 2.65
C VAL A 154 -8.85 24.23 2.13
N GLU A 155 -10.03 24.17 1.50
CA GLU A 155 -10.86 25.28 1.00
C GLU A 155 -10.22 26.16 -0.10
N GLU A 156 -8.97 26.57 0.05
CA GLU A 156 -8.27 27.43 -0.91
C GLU A 156 -6.84 26.96 -1.20
N VAL A 157 -6.29 27.41 -2.30
CA VAL A 157 -4.92 27.13 -2.73
C VAL A 157 -4.31 28.42 -3.30
N ASP A 158 -3.05 28.69 -3.00
CA ASP A 158 -2.32 29.78 -3.62
C ASP A 158 -1.86 29.41 -5.04
N ASP A 159 -1.57 30.45 -5.85
CA ASP A 159 -1.20 30.29 -7.26
C ASP A 159 0.10 29.48 -7.46
N GLU A 160 1.05 29.55 -6.54
CA GLU A 160 2.33 28.85 -6.64
C GLU A 160 2.12 27.35 -6.38
N SER A 161 1.41 27.02 -5.31
CA SER A 161 1.03 25.64 -4.97
C SER A 161 0.15 25.00 -6.06
N LEU A 162 -0.79 25.74 -6.64
CA LEU A 162 -1.62 25.27 -7.75
C LEU A 162 -0.78 24.94 -8.99
N LYS A 163 0.13 25.83 -9.38
CA LYS A 163 1.06 25.59 -10.50
C LYS A 163 1.94 24.36 -10.29
N ALA A 164 2.46 24.19 -9.07
CA ALA A 164 3.27 23.03 -8.73
C ALA A 164 2.44 21.72 -8.83
N TRP A 165 1.20 21.74 -8.33
CA TRP A 165 0.27 20.62 -8.42
C TRP A 165 -0.08 20.27 -9.87
N GLU A 166 -0.40 21.27 -10.71
CA GLU A 166 -0.67 21.09 -12.14
C GLU A 166 0.54 20.50 -12.89
N ALA A 167 1.75 20.96 -12.59
CA ALA A 167 2.97 20.41 -13.15
C ALA A 167 3.14 18.92 -12.77
N ASN A 168 2.89 18.58 -11.52
CA ASN A 168 2.93 17.19 -11.05
C ASN A 168 1.89 16.29 -11.75
N ILE A 169 0.65 16.79 -11.92
CA ILE A 169 -0.39 16.05 -12.68
C ILE A 169 0.04 15.80 -14.13
N ASN A 170 0.68 16.78 -14.78
CA ASN A 170 1.18 16.61 -16.14
C ASN A 170 2.30 15.56 -16.22
N VAL A 171 3.22 15.55 -15.25
CA VAL A 171 4.27 14.52 -15.15
C VAL A 171 3.65 13.14 -14.92
N HIS A 172 2.66 13.02 -14.03
CA HIS A 172 1.94 11.77 -13.78
C HIS A 172 1.26 11.24 -15.04
N LYS A 173 0.50 12.08 -15.76
CA LYS A 173 -0.14 11.71 -17.03
C LYS A 173 0.89 11.23 -18.05
N ARG A 174 2.02 11.94 -18.17
CA ARG A 174 3.11 11.54 -19.07
C ARG A 174 3.72 10.20 -18.67
N GLY A 175 3.87 9.95 -17.36
CA GLY A 175 4.33 8.66 -16.84
C GLY A 175 3.40 7.50 -17.24
N LEU A 176 2.09 7.70 -17.13
CA LEU A 176 1.09 6.68 -17.52
C LEU A 176 1.19 6.30 -19.01
N GLU A 177 1.50 7.26 -19.89
CA GLU A 177 1.70 6.99 -21.34
C GLU A 177 2.90 6.07 -21.62
N LEU A 178 3.86 5.99 -20.70
CA LEU A 178 5.06 5.17 -20.85
C LEU A 178 4.84 3.72 -20.36
N ILE A 179 3.79 3.46 -19.60
CA ILE A 179 3.45 2.12 -19.10
C ILE A 179 2.85 1.32 -20.26
N LYS A 180 3.53 0.26 -20.64
CA LYS A 180 3.10 -0.68 -21.69
C LYS A 180 3.25 -2.10 -21.19
N PRO A 181 2.41 -3.03 -21.71
CA PRO A 181 2.56 -4.46 -21.45
C PRO A 181 3.93 -5.00 -21.89
#